data_eec7153d3c78ac2fc651804b192bf5c7
#
_entry.id   eec7153d3c78ac2fc651804b192bf5c7
#
_cell.length_a   1.000
_cell.length_b   1.000
_cell.length_c   1.000
_cell.angle_alpha   90.00
_cell.angle_beta   90.00
_cell.angle_gamma   90.00
#
_symmetry.space_group_name_H-M   'P 1'
#
loop_
_entity.id
_entity.type
_entity.pdbx_description
1 polymer ?
#
loop_
_entity_poly.entity_id
_entity_poly.type
_entity_poly.pdbx_seq_one_letter_code
_entity_poly.pdbx_strand_id
1 'polypeptide(L)'
;ATMLVASAFAVGCGTTRSTDTIRTASEQLLISNAIDRAVQSIDLRTLAGQSVFLDDSRLGEVVDRNYLISTLRQHLLAHGCRLRDQRDQADFIVEARAGAVGTDRNDLLFGVPSTNVPQIMPVQPVPAAVIPEIPSAKRRDQKGIVKLAVFAYHRETGTPVWQSGLVHEESSANDVWILGAGPLQSGSSY
;
A
#
# COMPACT_ATOMS: atom_id res chain seq x y z
N ALA A 1 37.54 -49.66 11.30
CA ALA A 1 36.18 -49.34 10.91
C ALA A 1 35.97 -47.83 11.04
N THR A 2 36.18 -47.10 9.93
CA THR A 2 36.07 -45.63 9.89
C THR A 2 34.66 -45.28 9.38
N MET A 3 33.85 -44.78 10.28
CA MET A 3 32.45 -44.41 9.98
C MET A 3 32.46 -43.01 9.36
N LEU A 4 32.27 -42.92 8.06
CA LEU A 4 32.16 -41.68 7.29
C LEU A 4 30.74 -41.14 7.47
N VAL A 5 30.57 -40.11 8.31
CA VAL A 5 29.29 -39.39 8.44
C VAL A 5 29.19 -38.43 7.27
N ALA A 6 28.44 -38.80 6.25
CA ALA A 6 28.06 -37.91 5.15
C ALA A 6 26.94 -36.99 5.65
N SER A 7 27.30 -35.76 6.06
CA SER A 7 26.29 -34.68 6.29
C SER A 7 25.73 -34.23 4.96
N ALA A 8 24.55 -34.72 4.63
CA ALA A 8 23.76 -34.21 3.51
C ALA A 8 23.24 -32.80 3.87
N PHE A 9 23.88 -31.77 3.34
CA PHE A 9 23.34 -30.43 3.32
C PHE A 9 22.13 -30.43 2.37
N ALA A 10 20.93 -30.54 2.93
CA ALA A 10 19.72 -30.31 2.18
C ALA A 10 19.61 -28.79 1.87
N VAL A 11 20.08 -28.40 0.68
CA VAL A 11 19.84 -27.06 0.14
C VAL A 11 18.37 -27.03 -0.30
N GLY A 12 17.49 -26.60 0.59
CA GLY A 12 16.10 -26.37 0.27
C GLY A 12 15.95 -25.07 -0.52
N CYS A 13 15.88 -25.13 -1.86
CA CYS A 13 15.38 -24.04 -2.68
C CYS A 13 13.85 -24.04 -2.63
N GLY A 14 13.28 -23.30 -1.68
CA GLY A 14 11.84 -23.03 -1.65
C GLY A 14 11.56 -21.65 -2.20
N THR A 15 10.85 -21.56 -3.33
CA THR A 15 10.24 -20.30 -3.76
C THR A 15 8.81 -20.26 -3.23
N THR A 16 8.54 -19.36 -2.29
CA THR A 16 7.16 -19.14 -1.82
C THR A 16 6.53 -18.07 -2.68
N ARG A 17 5.48 -18.43 -3.42
CA ARG A 17 4.63 -17.49 -4.13
C ARG A 17 3.41 -17.21 -3.28
N SER A 18 3.24 -15.98 -2.81
CA SER A 18 2.16 -15.61 -1.90
C SER A 18 0.92 -15.06 -2.61
N THR A 19 1.02 -14.62 -3.87
CA THR A 19 -0.08 -13.96 -4.60
C THR A 19 0.07 -14.17 -6.11
N ASP A 20 -1.04 -14.45 -6.79
CA ASP A 20 -1.15 -14.57 -8.26
C ASP A 20 -1.79 -13.33 -8.90
N THR A 21 -2.16 -12.32 -8.13
CA THR A 21 -2.70 -11.05 -8.63
C THR A 21 -1.59 -10.10 -9.07
N ILE A 22 -1.92 -9.08 -9.89
CA ILE A 22 -0.98 -8.05 -10.38
C ILE A 22 -0.27 -7.35 -9.23
N ARG A 23 -0.98 -7.13 -8.11
CA ARG A 23 -0.42 -6.60 -6.84
C ARG A 23 -0.47 -7.67 -5.77
N THR A 24 0.55 -7.72 -4.92
CA THR A 24 0.56 -8.63 -3.78
C THR A 24 -0.50 -8.25 -2.75
N ALA A 25 -0.97 -9.23 -1.97
CA ALA A 25 -1.90 -8.97 -0.88
C ALA A 25 -1.29 -7.99 0.16
N SER A 26 0.02 -8.09 0.40
CA SER A 26 0.74 -7.17 1.29
C SER A 26 0.69 -5.72 0.80
N GLU A 27 0.87 -5.49 -0.51
CA GLU A 27 0.76 -4.14 -1.09
C GLU A 27 -0.66 -3.58 -0.97
N GLN A 28 -1.68 -4.41 -1.22
CA GLN A 28 -3.08 -4.02 -1.05
C GLN A 28 -3.39 -3.68 0.42
N LEU A 29 -2.88 -4.49 1.36
CA LEU A 29 -3.07 -4.27 2.78
C LEU A 29 -2.37 -2.99 3.25
N LEU A 30 -1.15 -2.72 2.75
CA LEU A 30 -0.43 -1.47 3.04
C LEU A 30 -1.23 -0.24 2.60
N ILE A 31 -1.74 -0.23 1.38
CA ILE A 31 -2.53 0.90 0.87
C ILE A 31 -3.81 1.06 1.66
N SER A 32 -4.58 -0.01 1.87
CA SER A 32 -5.85 0.07 2.60
C SER A 32 -5.67 0.52 4.04
N ASN A 33 -4.65 0.02 4.75
CA ASN A 33 -4.35 0.46 6.11
C ASN A 33 -3.94 1.94 6.17
N ALA A 34 -3.18 2.44 5.18
CA ALA A 34 -2.84 3.85 5.10
C ALA A 34 -4.07 4.73 4.81
N ILE A 35 -4.98 4.26 3.93
CA ILE A 35 -6.27 4.92 3.66
C ILE A 35 -7.12 4.98 4.93
N ASP A 36 -7.26 3.87 5.64
CA ASP A 36 -8.09 3.79 6.84
C ASP A 36 -7.59 4.74 7.93
N ARG A 37 -6.26 4.81 8.15
CA ARG A 37 -5.66 5.75 9.10
C ARG A 37 -5.89 7.20 8.68
N ALA A 38 -5.65 7.51 7.41
CA ALA A 38 -5.83 8.85 6.90
C ALA A 38 -7.28 9.33 7.05
N VAL A 39 -8.26 8.48 6.72
CA VAL A 39 -9.67 8.82 6.85
C VAL A 39 -10.09 8.91 8.32
N GLN A 40 -9.64 7.98 9.18
CA GLN A 40 -9.95 8.00 10.62
C GLN A 40 -9.40 9.23 11.35
N SER A 41 -8.29 9.82 10.87
CA SER A 41 -7.73 11.04 11.45
C SER A 41 -8.55 12.31 11.13
N ILE A 42 -9.50 12.23 10.21
CA ILE A 42 -10.34 13.36 9.81
C ILE A 42 -11.49 13.56 10.79
N ASP A 43 -11.52 14.72 11.47
CA ASP A 43 -12.61 15.07 12.38
C ASP A 43 -13.79 15.70 11.63
N LEU A 44 -14.87 14.96 11.49
CA LEU A 44 -16.09 15.38 10.78
C LEU A 44 -17.22 15.85 11.72
N ARG A 45 -16.97 16.04 13.02
CA ARG A 45 -18.00 16.42 14.01
C ARG A 45 -18.75 17.70 13.64
N THR A 46 -18.09 18.64 13.00
CA THR A 46 -18.71 19.89 12.51
C THR A 46 -19.83 19.64 11.51
N LEU A 47 -19.79 18.51 10.78
CA LEU A 47 -20.80 18.13 9.79
C LEU A 47 -21.87 17.18 10.34
N ALA A 48 -21.83 16.84 11.62
CA ALA A 48 -22.79 15.95 12.27
C ALA A 48 -24.22 16.47 12.10
N GLY A 49 -25.14 15.58 11.68
CA GLY A 49 -26.54 15.90 11.42
C GLY A 49 -26.82 16.67 10.12
N GLN A 50 -25.77 17.07 9.40
CA GLN A 50 -25.93 17.78 8.12
C GLN A 50 -26.23 16.83 6.97
N SER A 51 -26.93 17.38 5.95
CA SER A 51 -27.18 16.69 4.68
C SER A 51 -26.00 16.95 3.74
N VAL A 52 -25.22 15.92 3.40
CA VAL A 52 -23.97 16.05 2.67
C VAL A 52 -23.97 15.21 1.39
N PHE A 53 -23.32 15.72 0.34
CA PHE A 53 -22.94 14.97 -0.86
C PHE A 53 -21.42 14.88 -0.94
N LEU A 54 -20.90 13.66 -1.09
CA LEU A 54 -19.46 13.46 -1.28
C LEU A 54 -19.13 13.62 -2.77
N ASP A 55 -18.42 14.69 -3.10
CA ASP A 55 -17.88 14.94 -4.44
C ASP A 55 -16.48 14.34 -4.56
N ASP A 56 -16.37 13.25 -5.30
CA ASP A 56 -15.14 12.51 -5.54
C ASP A 56 -14.48 12.83 -6.89
N SER A 57 -15.04 13.80 -7.63
CA SER A 57 -14.56 14.16 -8.96
C SER A 57 -13.11 14.65 -9.00
N ARG A 58 -12.61 15.16 -7.88
CA ARG A 58 -11.25 15.70 -7.73
C ARG A 58 -10.23 14.70 -7.17
N LEU A 59 -10.64 13.45 -6.90
CA LEU A 59 -9.70 12.41 -6.44
C LEU A 59 -8.71 11.98 -7.52
N GLY A 60 -9.06 12.14 -8.80
CA GLY A 60 -8.23 11.70 -9.92
C GLY A 60 -8.13 10.17 -10.04
N GLU A 61 -7.17 9.71 -10.82
CA GLU A 61 -6.86 8.30 -11.04
C GLU A 61 -5.87 7.80 -9.99
N VAL A 62 -6.32 7.64 -8.75
CA VAL A 62 -5.48 7.10 -7.67
C VAL A 62 -5.71 5.60 -7.47
N VAL A 63 -4.69 4.93 -6.97
CA VAL A 63 -4.76 3.50 -6.62
C VAL A 63 -5.81 3.29 -5.54
N ASP A 64 -6.62 2.23 -5.70
CA ASP A 64 -7.72 1.88 -4.79
C ASP A 64 -8.75 2.99 -4.55
N ARG A 65 -9.00 3.82 -5.58
CA ARG A 65 -9.96 4.93 -5.55
C ARG A 65 -11.31 4.54 -4.97
N ASN A 66 -11.87 3.41 -5.39
CA ASN A 66 -13.18 2.95 -4.92
C ASN A 66 -13.17 2.60 -3.42
N TYR A 67 -12.06 2.03 -2.93
CA TYR A 67 -11.89 1.76 -1.51
C TYR A 67 -11.86 3.06 -0.71
N LEU A 68 -11.07 4.05 -1.15
CA LEU A 68 -10.99 5.36 -0.52
C LEU A 68 -12.36 6.06 -0.46
N ILE A 69 -13.12 6.06 -1.56
CA ILE A 69 -14.46 6.65 -1.61
C ILE A 69 -15.39 5.94 -0.61
N SER A 70 -15.37 4.60 -0.58
CA SER A 70 -16.19 3.82 0.34
C SER A 70 -15.85 4.11 1.80
N THR A 71 -14.56 4.19 2.14
CA THR A 71 -14.08 4.52 3.49
C THR A 71 -14.49 5.93 3.92
N LEU A 72 -14.39 6.93 3.02
CA LEU A 72 -14.87 8.29 3.29
C LEU A 72 -16.38 8.34 3.51
N ARG A 73 -17.18 7.63 2.69
CA ARG A 73 -18.64 7.54 2.86
C ARG A 73 -19.00 6.92 4.22
N GLN A 74 -18.33 5.83 4.58
CA GLN A 74 -18.52 5.17 5.87
C GLN A 74 -18.17 6.11 7.03
N HIS A 75 -17.08 6.86 6.93
CA HIS A 75 -16.63 7.78 7.96
C HIS A 75 -17.60 8.96 8.15
N LEU A 76 -18.14 9.53 7.06
CA LEU A 76 -19.21 10.53 7.10
C LEU A 76 -20.46 10.02 7.84
N LEU A 77 -20.89 8.80 7.51
CA LEU A 77 -22.05 8.17 8.18
C LEU A 77 -21.78 7.91 9.66
N ALA A 78 -20.57 7.44 10.01
CA ALA A 78 -20.16 7.18 11.39
C ALA A 78 -20.16 8.45 12.26
N HIS A 79 -19.91 9.62 11.65
CA HIS A 79 -19.99 10.93 12.31
C HIS A 79 -21.41 11.54 12.30
N GLY A 80 -22.43 10.76 11.87
CA GLY A 80 -23.83 11.19 11.89
C GLY A 80 -24.24 12.11 10.76
N CYS A 81 -23.46 12.20 9.69
CA CYS A 81 -23.86 12.93 8.49
C CYS A 81 -24.97 12.17 7.75
N ARG A 82 -25.89 12.90 7.13
CA ARG A 82 -26.93 12.34 6.25
C ARG A 82 -26.42 12.38 4.81
N LEU A 83 -25.86 11.27 4.35
CA LEU A 83 -25.28 11.16 3.02
C LEU A 83 -26.38 11.16 1.94
N ARG A 84 -26.18 11.95 0.89
CA ARG A 84 -27.05 12.03 -0.29
C ARG A 84 -26.35 11.48 -1.51
N ASP A 85 -27.12 10.85 -2.41
CA ASP A 85 -26.59 10.29 -3.65
C ASP A 85 -26.60 11.32 -4.80
N GLN A 86 -27.33 12.42 -4.65
CA GLN A 86 -27.38 13.48 -5.64
C GLN A 86 -26.98 14.82 -5.00
N ARG A 87 -26.20 15.60 -5.76
CA ARG A 87 -25.66 16.88 -5.31
C ARG A 87 -26.73 17.92 -4.94
N ASP A 88 -27.83 17.94 -5.67
CA ASP A 88 -28.96 18.87 -5.48
C ASP A 88 -29.78 18.58 -4.21
N GLN A 89 -29.71 17.35 -3.69
CA GLN A 89 -30.40 16.92 -2.48
C GLN A 89 -29.63 17.21 -1.18
N ALA A 90 -28.39 17.68 -1.29
CA ALA A 90 -27.55 17.99 -0.16
C ALA A 90 -27.50 19.48 0.13
N ASP A 91 -27.36 19.84 1.40
CA ASP A 91 -27.15 21.21 1.84
C ASP A 91 -25.67 21.59 1.73
N PHE A 92 -24.80 20.61 1.96
CA PHE A 92 -23.34 20.78 1.93
C PHE A 92 -22.69 19.81 0.95
N ILE A 93 -21.65 20.29 0.29
CA ILE A 93 -20.78 19.49 -0.57
C ILE A 93 -19.50 19.21 0.21
N VAL A 94 -19.14 17.93 0.33
CA VAL A 94 -17.87 17.47 0.86
C VAL A 94 -17.00 17.05 -0.32
N GLU A 95 -15.95 17.81 -0.59
CA GLU A 95 -15.03 17.55 -1.69
C GLU A 95 -13.75 16.91 -1.15
N ALA A 96 -13.34 15.81 -1.75
CA ALA A 96 -12.11 15.10 -1.41
C ALA A 96 -11.11 15.18 -2.56
N ARG A 97 -9.83 15.42 -2.21
CA ARG A 97 -8.72 15.37 -3.16
C ARG A 97 -7.59 14.51 -2.61
N ALA A 98 -6.97 13.72 -3.47
CA ALA A 98 -5.80 12.92 -3.14
C ALA A 98 -4.55 13.52 -3.80
N GLY A 99 -3.47 13.68 -3.02
CA GLY A 99 -2.18 14.12 -3.53
C GLY A 99 -1.25 12.96 -3.84
N ALA A 100 -1.39 11.85 -3.11
CA ALA A 100 -0.68 10.59 -3.34
C ALA A 100 -1.46 9.44 -2.70
N VAL A 101 -1.54 8.31 -3.40
CA VAL A 101 -2.00 7.01 -2.87
C VAL A 101 -1.15 5.95 -3.57
N GLY A 102 -0.32 5.24 -2.82
CA GLY A 102 0.57 4.24 -3.44
C GLY A 102 1.46 3.53 -2.43
N THR A 103 2.39 2.73 -2.96
CA THR A 103 3.40 2.01 -2.17
C THR A 103 4.80 2.38 -2.62
N ASP A 104 5.70 2.52 -1.63
CA ASP A 104 7.14 2.56 -1.82
C ASP A 104 7.76 1.26 -1.33
N ARG A 105 8.81 0.81 -2.02
CA ARG A 105 9.55 -0.38 -1.67
C ARG A 105 11.05 -0.12 -1.75
N ASN A 106 11.76 -0.51 -0.70
CA ASN A 106 13.21 -0.46 -0.64
C ASN A 106 13.76 -1.86 -0.27
N ASP A 107 14.56 -2.43 -1.16
CA ASP A 107 15.19 -3.73 -0.97
C ASP A 107 16.70 -3.53 -0.74
N LEU A 108 17.22 -3.99 0.39
CA LEU A 108 18.65 -4.02 0.71
C LEU A 108 19.13 -5.47 0.69
N LEU A 109 20.17 -5.73 -0.08
CA LEU A 109 20.81 -7.03 -0.20
C LEU A 109 22.29 -6.95 0.23
N PHE A 110 22.66 -7.79 1.16
CA PHE A 110 24.06 -8.07 1.50
C PHE A 110 24.38 -9.49 1.05
N GLY A 111 25.28 -9.64 0.05
CA GLY A 111 25.61 -10.92 -0.55
C GLY A 111 25.96 -10.78 -2.02
N VAL A 112 25.76 -11.86 -2.77
CA VAL A 112 25.98 -11.86 -4.22
C VAL A 112 24.64 -11.59 -4.91
N PRO A 113 24.51 -10.47 -5.67
CA PRO A 113 23.30 -10.20 -6.44
C PRO A 113 23.16 -11.19 -7.61
N SER A 114 21.94 -11.42 -8.08
CA SER A 114 21.73 -12.19 -9.29
C SER A 114 22.42 -11.53 -10.48
N THR A 115 23.18 -12.31 -11.25
CA THR A 115 23.96 -11.79 -12.38
C THR A 115 23.75 -12.68 -13.61
N ASN A 116 23.45 -12.06 -14.73
CA ASN A 116 23.43 -12.75 -16.02
C ASN A 116 24.88 -12.95 -16.49
N VAL A 117 25.26 -14.20 -16.80
CA VAL A 117 26.57 -14.49 -17.40
C VAL A 117 26.52 -14.09 -18.87
N PRO A 118 27.33 -13.11 -19.32
CA PRO A 118 27.36 -12.74 -20.73
C PRO A 118 27.87 -13.91 -21.56
N GLN A 119 27.16 -14.29 -22.60
CA GLN A 119 27.62 -15.28 -23.57
C GLN A 119 28.73 -14.66 -24.45
N ILE A 120 29.96 -15.13 -24.29
CA ILE A 120 31.12 -14.61 -25.00
C ILE A 120 31.23 -15.21 -26.42
N MET A 121 30.49 -16.26 -26.74
CA MET A 121 30.50 -16.88 -28.09
C MET A 121 29.10 -17.24 -28.59
N PRO A 122 28.70 -16.80 -29.81
CA PRO A 122 27.38 -17.10 -30.40
C PRO A 122 27.42 -18.40 -31.20
N VAL A 123 27.67 -19.56 -30.56
CA VAL A 123 27.78 -20.82 -31.33
C VAL A 123 26.54 -21.73 -31.21
N GLN A 124 25.69 -21.52 -30.20
CA GLN A 124 24.37 -22.20 -30.13
C GLN A 124 23.42 -21.41 -29.23
N PRO A 125 22.09 -21.49 -29.39
CA PRO A 125 21.12 -20.88 -28.51
C PRO A 125 21.03 -21.66 -27.19
N VAL A 126 22.04 -21.50 -26.34
CA VAL A 126 22.01 -22.01 -24.97
C VAL A 126 21.30 -20.94 -24.11
N PRO A 127 20.34 -21.32 -23.26
CA PRO A 127 19.72 -20.34 -22.32
C PRO A 127 20.80 -19.61 -21.54
N ALA A 128 20.71 -18.28 -21.43
CA ALA A 128 21.66 -17.49 -20.65
C ALA A 128 21.75 -18.04 -19.23
N ALA A 129 22.95 -18.42 -18.80
CA ALA A 129 23.16 -18.88 -17.44
C ALA A 129 22.99 -17.70 -16.48
N VAL A 130 22.08 -17.84 -15.52
CA VAL A 130 21.83 -16.85 -14.47
C VAL A 130 22.45 -17.38 -13.19
N ILE A 131 23.36 -16.62 -12.61
CA ILE A 131 23.83 -16.88 -11.23
C ILE A 131 22.72 -16.41 -10.31
N PRO A 132 22.10 -17.28 -9.49
CA PRO A 132 21.06 -16.89 -8.58
C PRO A 132 21.60 -15.96 -7.49
N GLU A 133 20.72 -15.14 -6.93
CA GLU A 133 21.00 -14.31 -5.75
C GLU A 133 21.38 -15.20 -4.57
N ILE A 134 22.53 -14.90 -3.90
CA ILE A 134 23.00 -15.59 -2.68
C ILE A 134 23.02 -14.55 -1.55
N PRO A 135 21.92 -14.37 -0.80
CA PRO A 135 21.84 -13.40 0.26
C PRO A 135 22.50 -13.93 1.55
N SER A 136 23.48 -13.21 2.08
CA SER A 136 23.90 -13.35 3.47
C SER A 136 22.91 -12.68 4.43
N ALA A 137 22.40 -11.51 4.02
CA ALA A 137 21.27 -10.83 4.65
C ALA A 137 20.46 -10.09 3.58
N LYS A 138 19.14 -10.06 3.74
CA LYS A 138 18.23 -9.31 2.88
C LYS A 138 17.21 -8.61 3.75
N ARG A 139 16.95 -7.34 3.47
CA ARG A 139 15.90 -6.56 4.10
C ARG A 139 15.02 -5.96 3.02
N ARG A 140 13.72 -6.06 3.25
CA ARG A 140 12.69 -5.41 2.40
C ARG A 140 11.85 -4.53 3.29
N ASP A 141 11.85 -3.26 2.98
CA ASP A 141 11.00 -2.26 3.62
C ASP A 141 9.94 -1.83 2.61
N GLN A 142 8.67 -1.97 2.97
CA GLN A 142 7.53 -1.55 2.16
C GLN A 142 6.69 -0.57 2.96
N LYS A 143 6.19 0.47 2.28
CA LYS A 143 5.31 1.48 2.87
C LYS A 143 4.11 1.71 1.98
N GLY A 144 2.93 1.80 2.58
CA GLY A 144 1.75 2.41 1.97
C GLY A 144 1.71 3.88 2.35
N ILE A 145 1.50 4.78 1.39
CA ILE A 145 1.50 6.22 1.61
C ILE A 145 0.20 6.79 1.09
N VAL A 146 -0.45 7.62 1.92
CA VAL A 146 -1.67 8.33 1.57
C VAL A 146 -1.55 9.79 1.96
N LYS A 147 -1.84 10.68 1.01
CA LYS A 147 -1.96 12.13 1.24
C LYS A 147 -3.31 12.61 0.75
N LEU A 148 -4.14 13.08 1.66
CA LEU A 148 -5.51 13.52 1.41
C LEU A 148 -5.73 14.96 1.91
N ALA A 149 -6.74 15.61 1.33
CA ALA A 149 -7.38 16.79 1.92
C ALA A 149 -8.88 16.72 1.61
N VAL A 150 -9.68 17.03 2.62
CA VAL A 150 -11.14 17.07 2.52
C VAL A 150 -11.64 18.41 3.03
N PHE A 151 -12.59 19.00 2.34
CA PHE A 151 -13.21 20.25 2.76
C PHE A 151 -14.70 20.25 2.44
N ALA A 152 -15.45 21.07 3.14
CA ALA A 152 -16.88 21.20 2.97
C ALA A 152 -17.30 22.65 2.79
N TYR A 153 -18.29 22.86 1.94
CA TYR A 153 -18.88 24.17 1.67
C TYR A 153 -20.39 24.06 1.48
N HIS A 154 -21.09 25.18 1.71
CA HIS A 154 -22.52 25.26 1.49
C HIS A 154 -22.81 25.23 -0.01
N ARG A 155 -23.69 24.31 -0.45
CA ARG A 155 -23.96 24.04 -1.87
C ARG A 155 -24.41 25.27 -2.67
N GLU A 156 -25.30 26.10 -2.13
CA GLU A 156 -25.88 27.23 -2.85
C GLU A 156 -24.98 28.47 -2.88
N THR A 157 -24.32 28.75 -1.75
CA THR A 157 -23.53 29.97 -1.59
C THR A 157 -22.04 29.80 -1.88
N GLY A 158 -21.54 28.54 -1.90
CA GLY A 158 -20.12 28.25 -2.01
C GLY A 158 -19.31 28.62 -0.74
N THR A 159 -19.98 29.04 0.33
CA THR A 159 -19.30 29.47 1.56
C THR A 159 -18.62 28.27 2.23
N PRO A 160 -17.29 28.36 2.54
CA PRO A 160 -16.58 27.29 3.21
C PRO A 160 -17.10 27.11 4.65
N VAL A 161 -17.23 25.84 5.07
CA VAL A 161 -17.75 25.49 6.39
C VAL A 161 -16.70 24.78 7.22
N TRP A 162 -15.89 23.92 6.58
CA TRP A 162 -14.95 23.06 7.27
C TRP A 162 -13.85 22.57 6.32
N GLN A 163 -12.69 22.25 6.88
CA GLN A 163 -11.59 21.58 6.17
C GLN A 163 -10.78 20.70 7.11
N SER A 164 -10.28 19.56 6.61
CA SER A 164 -9.40 18.66 7.36
C SER A 164 -7.95 19.18 7.49
N GLY A 165 -7.56 20.14 6.66
CA GLY A 165 -6.15 20.37 6.37
C GLY A 165 -5.55 19.27 5.48
N LEU A 166 -4.22 19.18 5.45
CA LEU A 166 -3.50 18.11 4.77
C LEU A 166 -3.31 16.95 5.73
N VAL A 167 -3.86 15.80 5.37
CA VAL A 167 -3.66 14.53 6.07
C VAL A 167 -2.61 13.74 5.31
N HIS A 168 -1.60 13.25 6.03
CA HIS A 168 -0.56 12.38 5.50
C HIS A 168 -0.36 11.21 6.45
N GLU A 169 -0.60 9.98 5.97
CA GLU A 169 -0.48 8.77 6.75
C GLU A 169 0.31 7.69 6.02
N GLU A 170 1.05 6.92 6.81
CA GLU A 170 1.85 5.80 6.32
C GLU A 170 1.48 4.51 7.04
N SER A 171 1.56 3.40 6.31
CA SER A 171 1.60 2.05 6.86
C SER A 171 2.91 1.39 6.46
N SER A 172 3.41 0.41 7.22
CA SER A 172 4.69 -0.22 6.96
C SER A 172 4.64 -1.74 7.13
N ALA A 173 5.45 -2.43 6.30
CA ALA A 173 5.77 -3.83 6.43
C ALA A 173 7.26 -4.01 6.15
N ASN A 174 7.95 -4.66 7.09
CA ASN A 174 9.40 -4.88 7.01
C ASN A 174 9.67 -6.37 7.14
N ASP A 175 10.41 -6.91 6.19
CA ASP A 175 10.81 -8.30 6.11
C ASP A 175 12.34 -8.40 6.17
N VAL A 176 12.87 -9.27 7.02
CA VAL A 176 14.32 -9.50 7.16
C VAL A 176 14.62 -10.97 6.98
N TRP A 177 15.63 -11.27 6.16
CA TRP A 177 16.20 -12.62 5.98
C TRP A 177 17.67 -12.59 6.40
N ILE A 178 18.09 -13.63 7.12
CA ILE A 178 19.47 -13.81 7.56
C ILE A 178 19.90 -15.22 7.18
N LEU A 179 20.97 -15.35 6.39
CA LEU A 179 21.53 -16.63 5.91
C LEU A 179 20.46 -17.56 5.28
N GLY A 180 19.50 -16.98 4.54
CA GLY A 180 18.42 -17.73 3.91
C GLY A 180 17.25 -18.08 4.83
N ALA A 181 17.33 -17.82 6.13
CA ALA A 181 16.21 -17.97 7.07
C ALA A 181 15.38 -16.68 7.14
N GLY A 182 14.06 -16.79 7.07
CA GLY A 182 13.12 -15.67 7.10
C GLY A 182 11.88 -15.93 6.24
N PRO A 183 11.00 -14.92 6.07
CA PRO A 183 11.14 -13.55 6.59
C PRO A 183 10.83 -13.44 8.09
N LEU A 184 11.61 -12.64 8.81
CA LEU A 184 11.23 -12.08 10.11
C LEU A 184 10.43 -10.82 9.82
N GLN A 185 9.14 -10.86 10.12
CA GLN A 185 8.17 -9.82 9.75
C GLN A 185 7.94 -8.83 10.89
N SER A 186 7.89 -7.55 10.56
CA SER A 186 7.53 -6.47 11.48
C SER A 186 6.89 -5.32 10.72
N GLY A 187 6.18 -4.45 11.44
CA GLY A 187 5.53 -3.29 10.83
C GLY A 187 4.11 -3.09 11.32
N SER A 188 3.48 -2.05 10.84
CA SER A 188 2.12 -1.66 11.25
C SER A 188 1.00 -2.39 10.48
N SER A 189 1.37 -3.23 9.53
CA SER A 189 0.45 -4.02 8.70
C SER A 189 0.47 -5.53 9.01
N TYR A 190 1.19 -5.92 10.07
CA TYR A 190 1.21 -7.28 10.60
C TYR A 190 0.57 -7.32 11.98
#